data_cf630596ee3b7ec5e4300509d0198285
#
_entry.id   cf630596ee3b7ec5e4300509d0198285
#
_cell.length_a   1.000
_cell.length_b   1.000
_cell.length_c   1.000
_cell.angle_alpha   90.00
_cell.angle_beta   90.00
_cell.angle_gamma   90.00
#
_symmetry.space_group_name_H-M   'P 1'
#
loop_
_entity.id
_entity.type
_entity.pdbx_description
1 polymer ?
#
loop_
_entity_poly.entity_id
_entity_poly.type
_entity_poly.pdbx_seq_one_letter_code
_entity_poly.pdbx_strand_id
1 'polypeptide(L)'
;MATSGHWQIPWVVELMARERPESVLDVGAGWGKFGVLAREYANPQRVDALDVSPPRYPVYDHVFLGDLRELDRLIPPETPRYDLALVVEVLEHLEKDEGWSVLERLVCRARKVLVATPWGFRPQEAPGLPFETHRSGWYPWEFRRRFRVHEWRVYPGHFTRWMKLPRLWQFTVLLSSRSDSGQPVPASAVALPSASRP
;
A
#
# COMPACT_ATOMS: atom_id res chain seq x y z
N MET A 1 17.31 -3.67 6.78
CA MET A 1 15.93 -3.53 6.27
C MET A 1 15.11 -2.83 7.34
N ALA A 2 14.69 -1.60 7.04
CA ALA A 2 13.84 -0.83 7.95
C ALA A 2 12.43 -1.45 7.97
N THR A 3 11.80 -1.52 9.13
CA THR A 3 10.39 -1.85 9.22
C THR A 3 9.58 -0.57 9.14
N SER A 4 8.51 -0.56 8.37
CA SER A 4 7.57 0.57 8.31
C SER A 4 7.12 1.02 9.71
N GLY A 5 6.85 2.30 9.85
CA GLY A 5 6.27 2.86 11.07
C GLY A 5 5.00 2.12 11.48
N HIS A 6 4.62 2.18 12.77
CA HIS A 6 3.43 1.48 13.27
C HIS A 6 2.17 2.36 13.27
N TRP A 7 2.30 3.64 12.99
CA TRP A 7 1.20 4.61 13.11
C TRP A 7 0.08 4.39 12.11
N GLN A 8 0.40 3.95 10.90
CA GLN A 8 -0.57 3.68 9.84
C GLN A 8 -1.22 2.31 9.95
N ILE A 9 -0.65 1.37 10.74
CA ILE A 9 -1.15 -0.01 10.84
C ILE A 9 -2.64 -0.07 11.18
N PRO A 10 -3.15 0.63 12.22
CA PRO A 10 -4.57 0.54 12.57
C PRO A 10 -5.49 0.93 11.42
N TRP A 11 -5.12 1.95 10.65
CA TRP A 11 -5.95 2.37 9.54
C TRP A 11 -5.83 1.44 8.32
N VAL A 12 -4.64 0.92 8.03
CA VAL A 12 -4.46 -0.08 6.96
C VAL A 12 -5.30 -1.32 7.26
N VAL A 13 -5.31 -1.76 8.52
CA VAL A 13 -6.14 -2.88 8.98
C VAL A 13 -7.63 -2.55 8.87
N GLU A 14 -8.06 -1.38 9.36
CA GLU A 14 -9.45 -0.90 9.24
C GLU A 14 -9.89 -0.84 7.76
N LEU A 15 -9.02 -0.33 6.88
CA LEU A 15 -9.28 -0.28 5.45
C LEU A 15 -9.48 -1.69 4.87
N MET A 16 -8.58 -2.61 5.14
CA MET A 16 -8.67 -3.98 4.64
C MET A 16 -9.93 -4.69 5.15
N ALA A 17 -10.26 -4.52 6.43
CA ALA A 17 -11.47 -5.09 7.03
C ALA A 17 -12.76 -4.50 6.42
N ARG A 18 -12.75 -3.22 6.05
CA ARG A 18 -13.88 -2.53 5.42
C ARG A 18 -14.04 -2.88 3.95
N GLU A 19 -12.95 -2.82 3.19
CA GLU A 19 -12.95 -3.06 1.74
C GLU A 19 -13.11 -4.55 1.39
N ARG A 20 -12.70 -5.44 2.29
CA ARG A 20 -12.73 -6.91 2.11
C ARG A 20 -12.21 -7.34 0.74
N PRO A 21 -10.98 -6.95 0.36
CA PRO A 21 -10.44 -7.30 -0.94
C PRO A 21 -10.31 -8.83 -1.06
N GLU A 22 -10.73 -9.39 -2.19
CA GLU A 22 -10.51 -10.81 -2.50
C GLU A 22 -9.07 -11.08 -2.97
N SER A 23 -8.39 -10.02 -3.43
CA SER A 23 -7.00 -10.09 -3.89
C SER A 23 -6.20 -8.86 -3.47
N VAL A 24 -5.01 -9.10 -2.91
CA VAL A 24 -4.09 -8.06 -2.41
C VAL A 24 -2.72 -8.23 -3.05
N LEU A 25 -2.14 -7.12 -3.50
CA LEU A 25 -0.74 -7.03 -3.90
C LEU A 25 0.01 -6.18 -2.87
N ASP A 26 0.97 -6.78 -2.18
CA ASP A 26 1.87 -6.09 -1.23
C ASP A 26 3.15 -5.68 -1.95
N VAL A 27 3.26 -4.38 -2.24
CA VAL A 27 4.37 -3.80 -3.01
C VAL A 27 5.41 -3.25 -2.07
N GLY A 28 6.65 -3.72 -2.20
CA GLY A 28 7.70 -3.47 -1.22
C GLY A 28 7.40 -4.20 0.09
N ALA A 29 7.08 -5.49 -0.02
CA ALA A 29 6.58 -6.30 1.08
C ALA A 29 7.54 -6.41 2.28
N GLY A 30 8.84 -6.19 2.07
CA GLY A 30 9.87 -6.30 3.09
C GLY A 30 9.84 -7.69 3.75
N TRP A 31 9.61 -7.73 5.06
CA TRP A 31 9.48 -9.01 5.76
C TRP A 31 8.12 -9.68 5.61
N GLY A 32 7.12 -8.99 5.05
CA GLY A 32 5.78 -9.52 4.83
C GLY A 32 4.75 -9.12 5.89
N LYS A 33 5.00 -8.04 6.63
CA LYS A 33 4.10 -7.54 7.68
C LYS A 33 2.67 -7.32 7.18
N PHE A 34 2.52 -6.62 6.06
CA PHE A 34 1.20 -6.28 5.53
C PHE A 34 0.51 -7.48 4.88
N GLY A 35 1.26 -8.43 4.35
CA GLY A 35 0.72 -9.71 3.92
C GLY A 35 0.11 -10.51 5.07
N VAL A 36 0.79 -10.57 6.24
CA VAL A 36 0.24 -11.18 7.47
C VAL A 36 -1.06 -10.48 7.89
N LEU A 37 -1.03 -9.15 7.96
CA LEU A 37 -2.22 -8.36 8.34
C LEU A 37 -3.38 -8.53 7.35
N ALA A 38 -3.10 -8.63 6.04
CA ALA A 38 -4.12 -8.90 5.04
C ALA A 38 -4.77 -10.27 5.26
N ARG A 39 -3.98 -11.32 5.50
CA ARG A 39 -4.50 -12.65 5.81
C ARG A 39 -5.37 -12.67 7.06
N GLU A 40 -4.93 -11.99 8.11
CA GLU A 40 -5.62 -11.98 9.41
C GLU A 40 -6.92 -11.18 9.37
N TYR A 41 -6.91 -9.99 8.78
CA TYR A 41 -8.03 -9.04 8.92
C TYR A 41 -8.97 -8.97 7.72
N ALA A 42 -8.53 -9.35 6.53
CA ALA A 42 -9.37 -9.37 5.33
C ALA A 42 -9.61 -10.79 4.81
N ASN A 43 -8.72 -11.73 5.11
CA ASN A 43 -8.75 -13.11 4.64
C ASN A 43 -9.00 -13.25 3.12
N PRO A 44 -8.19 -12.56 2.28
CA PRO A 44 -8.35 -12.57 0.84
C PRO A 44 -8.05 -13.97 0.26
N GLN A 45 -8.63 -14.28 -0.88
CA GLN A 45 -8.34 -15.51 -1.62
C GLN A 45 -6.92 -15.53 -2.16
N ARG A 46 -6.38 -14.34 -2.52
CA ARG A 46 -5.02 -14.19 -3.05
C ARG A 46 -4.29 -13.03 -2.39
N VAL A 47 -3.07 -13.31 -1.93
CA VAL A 47 -2.11 -12.29 -1.47
C VAL A 47 -0.78 -12.54 -2.14
N ASP A 48 -0.36 -11.62 -3.00
CA ASP A 48 0.91 -11.68 -3.69
C ASP A 48 1.84 -10.56 -3.19
N ALA A 49 3.13 -10.77 -3.31
CA ALA A 49 4.16 -9.80 -2.98
C ALA A 49 4.94 -9.36 -4.22
N LEU A 50 5.42 -8.12 -4.22
CA LEU A 50 6.47 -7.64 -5.11
C LEU A 50 7.55 -6.97 -4.28
N ASP A 51 8.78 -7.48 -4.35
CA ASP A 51 9.92 -6.94 -3.61
C ASP A 51 11.23 -7.29 -4.31
N VAL A 52 12.29 -6.54 -4.05
CA VAL A 52 13.66 -6.84 -4.51
C VAL A 52 14.29 -8.02 -3.75
N SER A 53 13.71 -8.38 -2.61
CA SER A 53 14.17 -9.47 -1.73
C SER A 53 12.99 -10.35 -1.33
N PRO A 54 13.20 -11.66 -1.12
CA PRO A 54 12.14 -12.56 -0.68
C PRO A 54 11.65 -12.17 0.72
N PRO A 55 10.30 -12.06 0.92
CA PRO A 55 9.71 -11.85 2.23
C PRO A 55 10.07 -12.97 3.21
N ARG A 56 10.16 -12.65 4.50
CA ARG A 56 10.43 -13.63 5.56
C ARG A 56 9.24 -14.52 5.91
N TYR A 57 8.05 -13.92 5.90
CA TYR A 57 6.84 -14.63 6.29
C TYR A 57 6.21 -15.33 5.08
N PRO A 58 5.96 -16.64 5.16
CA PRO A 58 5.42 -17.43 4.05
C PRO A 58 3.89 -17.27 3.93
N VAL A 59 3.44 -16.05 3.73
CA VAL A 59 2.00 -15.70 3.71
C VAL A 59 1.48 -15.35 2.32
N TYR A 60 2.37 -15.33 1.34
CA TYR A 60 2.06 -14.96 -0.05
C TYR A 60 1.83 -16.19 -0.91
N ASP A 61 0.83 -16.11 -1.81
CA ASP A 61 0.58 -17.15 -2.81
C ASP A 61 1.62 -17.10 -3.92
N HIS A 62 2.04 -15.86 -4.28
CA HIS A 62 3.10 -15.64 -5.25
C HIS A 62 4.00 -14.48 -4.81
N VAL A 63 5.30 -14.56 -5.15
CA VAL A 63 6.29 -13.52 -4.88
C VAL A 63 6.98 -13.13 -6.19
N PHE A 64 6.72 -11.93 -6.67
CA PHE A 64 7.41 -11.32 -7.81
C PHE A 64 8.72 -10.69 -7.30
N LEU A 65 9.85 -11.33 -7.57
CA LEU A 65 11.15 -10.83 -7.17
C LEU A 65 11.74 -9.92 -8.24
N GLY A 66 11.97 -8.66 -7.87
CA GLY A 66 12.60 -7.69 -8.74
C GLY A 66 12.28 -6.24 -8.37
N ASP A 67 12.80 -5.34 -9.19
CA ASP A 67 12.64 -3.91 -9.01
C ASP A 67 11.23 -3.46 -9.43
N LEU A 68 10.56 -2.71 -8.57
CA LEU A 68 9.23 -2.16 -8.82
C LEU A 68 9.16 -1.31 -10.11
N ARG A 69 10.26 -0.73 -10.54
CA ARG A 69 10.38 -0.02 -11.82
C ARG A 69 10.12 -0.91 -13.04
N GLU A 70 10.25 -2.22 -12.86
CA GLU A 70 10.01 -3.25 -13.89
C GLU A 70 8.66 -3.98 -13.70
N LEU A 71 7.71 -3.38 -13.00
CA LEU A 71 6.42 -3.96 -12.60
C LEU A 71 5.72 -4.71 -13.73
N ASP A 72 5.69 -4.15 -14.95
CA ASP A 72 5.00 -4.77 -16.10
C ASP A 72 5.72 -6.00 -16.64
N ARG A 73 7.03 -6.13 -16.39
CA ARG A 73 7.80 -7.33 -16.69
C ARG A 73 7.63 -8.40 -15.62
N LEU A 74 7.51 -7.98 -14.35
CA LEU A 74 7.44 -8.87 -13.21
C LEU A 74 6.06 -9.49 -13.03
N ILE A 75 5.00 -8.68 -13.22
CA ILE A 75 3.62 -9.15 -13.13
C ILE A 75 3.10 -9.44 -14.52
N PRO A 76 2.87 -10.71 -14.88
CA PRO A 76 2.39 -11.09 -16.21
C PRO A 76 1.09 -10.35 -16.58
N PRO A 77 0.89 -10.01 -17.84
CA PRO A 77 -0.31 -9.27 -18.28
C PRO A 77 -1.62 -10.04 -18.05
N GLU A 78 -1.57 -11.36 -18.04
CA GLU A 78 -2.70 -12.26 -17.77
C GLU A 78 -3.05 -12.35 -16.27
N THR A 79 -2.21 -11.82 -15.36
CA THR A 79 -2.51 -11.78 -13.94
C THR A 79 -3.79 -10.97 -13.72
N PRO A 80 -4.83 -11.54 -13.09
CA PRO A 80 -6.06 -10.82 -12.81
C PRO A 80 -5.78 -9.57 -11.96
N ARG A 81 -6.51 -8.49 -12.27
CA ARG A 81 -6.40 -7.21 -11.55
C ARG A 81 -6.69 -7.42 -10.06
N TYR A 82 -5.85 -6.87 -9.21
CA TYR A 82 -6.04 -6.91 -7.76
C TYR A 82 -7.16 -5.99 -7.31
N ASP A 83 -7.82 -6.32 -6.21
CA ASP A 83 -8.78 -5.41 -5.59
C ASP A 83 -8.06 -4.29 -4.83
N LEU A 84 -6.94 -4.61 -4.19
CA LEU A 84 -6.15 -3.67 -3.42
C LEU A 84 -4.65 -3.90 -3.63
N ALA A 85 -3.91 -2.84 -3.93
CA ALA A 85 -2.45 -2.82 -3.81
C ALA A 85 -2.05 -1.97 -2.60
N LEU A 86 -1.09 -2.46 -1.83
CA LEU A 86 -0.48 -1.78 -0.69
C LEU A 86 0.91 -1.30 -1.09
N VAL A 87 1.18 -0.01 -0.94
CA VAL A 87 2.48 0.64 -1.23
C VAL A 87 2.88 1.39 0.03
N VAL A 88 3.50 0.70 0.97
CA VAL A 88 3.76 1.23 2.32
C VAL A 88 5.24 1.42 2.54
N GLU A 89 5.68 2.68 2.71
CA GLU A 89 7.09 3.07 2.88
C GLU A 89 7.95 2.59 1.69
N VAL A 90 7.52 2.92 0.47
CA VAL A 90 8.17 2.52 -0.78
C VAL A 90 8.43 3.73 -1.68
N LEU A 91 7.45 4.62 -1.84
CA LEU A 91 7.55 5.72 -2.82
C LEU A 91 8.70 6.66 -2.54
N GLU A 92 9.06 6.88 -1.30
CA GLU A 92 10.17 7.73 -0.88
C GLU A 92 11.53 7.22 -1.36
N HIS A 93 11.63 5.93 -1.68
CA HIS A 93 12.86 5.29 -2.17
C HIS A 93 13.04 5.41 -3.69
N LEU A 94 12.03 5.86 -4.40
CA LEU A 94 12.05 6.13 -5.84
C LEU A 94 12.31 7.61 -6.12
N GLU A 95 12.91 7.91 -7.27
CA GLU A 95 12.88 9.28 -7.77
C GLU A 95 11.41 9.70 -8.04
N LYS A 96 11.11 10.99 -7.95
CA LYS A 96 9.73 11.48 -8.00
C LYS A 96 8.98 11.03 -9.27
N ASP A 97 9.62 11.11 -10.41
CA ASP A 97 9.02 10.73 -11.70
C ASP A 97 8.87 9.22 -11.85
N GLU A 98 9.82 8.45 -11.31
CA GLU A 98 9.70 6.99 -11.22
C GLU A 98 8.51 6.59 -10.37
N GLY A 99 8.33 7.24 -9.19
CA GLY A 99 7.21 7.00 -8.30
C GLY A 99 5.86 7.28 -8.97
N TRP A 100 5.74 8.37 -9.74
CA TRP A 100 4.53 8.65 -10.51
C TRP A 100 4.26 7.59 -11.57
N SER A 101 5.28 7.21 -12.35
CA SER A 101 5.17 6.17 -13.37
C SER A 101 4.75 4.82 -12.78
N VAL A 102 5.29 4.45 -11.63
CA VAL A 102 4.91 3.23 -10.91
C VAL A 102 3.44 3.28 -10.48
N LEU A 103 2.99 4.38 -9.90
CA LEU A 103 1.60 4.53 -9.45
C LEU A 103 0.61 4.48 -10.62
N GLU A 104 0.93 5.12 -11.76
CA GLU A 104 0.11 5.08 -12.97
C GLU A 104 -0.07 3.64 -13.50
N ARG A 105 0.97 2.82 -13.40
CA ARG A 105 0.90 1.40 -13.74
C ARG A 105 0.14 0.58 -12.70
N LEU A 106 0.35 0.85 -11.40
CA LEU A 106 -0.34 0.15 -10.32
C LEU A 106 -1.85 0.35 -10.34
N VAL A 107 -2.35 1.56 -10.64
CA VAL A 107 -3.82 1.77 -10.76
C VAL A 107 -4.44 1.07 -11.98
N CYS A 108 -3.63 0.62 -12.95
CA CYS A 108 -4.08 -0.28 -14.01
C CYS A 108 -4.12 -1.75 -13.53
N ARG A 109 -3.28 -2.11 -12.56
CA ARG A 109 -3.15 -3.47 -12.02
C ARG A 109 -3.99 -3.72 -10.77
N ALA A 110 -4.46 -2.66 -10.10
CA ALA A 110 -5.32 -2.76 -8.93
C ALA A 110 -6.49 -1.78 -9.01
N ARG A 111 -7.64 -2.14 -8.45
CA ARG A 111 -8.83 -1.27 -8.39
C ARG A 111 -8.60 -0.09 -7.46
N LYS A 112 -7.94 -0.36 -6.33
CA LYS A 112 -7.53 0.64 -5.36
C LYS A 112 -6.06 0.45 -5.00
N VAL A 113 -5.36 1.55 -4.77
CA VAL A 113 -3.97 1.57 -4.33
C VAL A 113 -3.90 2.37 -3.04
N LEU A 114 -3.46 1.74 -1.96
CA LEU A 114 -3.14 2.42 -0.72
C LEU A 114 -1.67 2.79 -0.73
N VAL A 115 -1.38 4.07 -0.64
CA VAL A 115 -0.02 4.58 -0.45
C VAL A 115 0.14 5.07 0.98
N ALA A 116 1.23 4.68 1.64
CA ALA A 116 1.68 5.24 2.91
C ALA A 116 3.15 5.64 2.79
N THR A 117 3.47 6.89 3.14
CA THR A 117 4.83 7.43 2.96
C THR A 117 5.04 8.61 3.92
N PRO A 118 6.28 9.02 4.24
CA PRO A 118 6.57 10.21 5.02
C PRO A 118 6.00 11.48 4.40
N TRP A 119 5.64 12.44 5.27
CA TRP A 119 5.21 13.77 4.85
C TRP A 119 6.40 14.61 4.38
N GLY A 120 6.45 14.92 3.09
CA GLY A 120 7.56 15.65 2.48
C GLY A 120 8.84 14.82 2.35
N PHE A 121 9.93 15.49 2.02
CA PHE A 121 11.23 14.82 1.92
C PHE A 121 11.83 14.63 3.30
N ARG A 122 12.13 13.40 3.65
CA ARG A 122 12.81 13.00 4.88
C ARG A 122 14.15 12.37 4.52
N PRO A 123 15.27 13.08 4.67
CA PRO A 123 16.59 12.53 4.36
C PRO A 123 16.86 11.25 5.16
N GLN A 124 17.21 10.20 4.45
CA GLN A 124 17.65 8.92 5.00
C GLN A 124 18.65 8.30 4.03
N GLU A 125 19.85 8.09 4.49
CA GLU A 125 20.87 7.35 3.76
C GLU A 125 20.99 5.95 4.36
N ALA A 126 21.12 4.95 3.51
CA ALA A 126 21.29 3.56 3.92
C ALA A 126 22.52 2.98 3.20
N PRO A 127 23.75 3.18 3.74
CA PRO A 127 24.96 2.68 3.11
C PRO A 127 24.90 1.17 2.87
N GLY A 128 25.18 0.75 1.64
CA GLY A 128 25.11 -0.66 1.24
C GLY A 128 23.68 -1.18 0.96
N LEU A 129 22.65 -0.37 1.13
CA LEU A 129 21.25 -0.72 0.87
C LEU A 129 20.59 0.32 -0.05
N PRO A 130 20.87 0.31 -1.36
CA PRO A 130 20.46 1.38 -2.28
C PRO A 130 18.94 1.55 -2.39
N PHE A 131 18.17 0.49 -2.11
CA PHE A 131 16.71 0.52 -2.09
C PHE A 131 16.10 1.07 -0.79
N GLU A 132 16.91 1.37 0.23
CA GLU A 132 16.47 1.93 1.52
C GLU A 132 16.81 3.44 1.64
N THR A 133 17.45 4.03 0.63
CA THR A 133 17.77 5.46 0.60
C THR A 133 16.55 6.25 0.15
N HIS A 134 16.21 7.32 0.88
CA HIS A 134 15.12 8.21 0.47
C HIS A 134 15.59 9.14 -0.65
N ARG A 135 14.83 9.18 -1.74
CA ARG A 135 15.13 9.95 -2.97
C ARG A 135 14.11 11.03 -3.23
N SER A 136 12.86 10.85 -2.75
CA SER A 136 11.79 11.81 -3.01
C SER A 136 10.94 12.11 -1.78
N GLY A 137 10.27 13.26 -1.83
CA GLY A 137 9.30 13.67 -0.83
C GLY A 137 7.90 13.78 -1.42
N TRP A 138 6.88 13.44 -0.63
CA TRP A 138 5.51 13.32 -1.07
C TRP A 138 4.55 14.10 -0.18
N TYR A 139 3.47 14.62 -0.80
CA TYR A 139 2.39 15.32 -0.11
C TYR A 139 1.02 14.81 -0.59
N PRO A 140 0.03 14.66 0.30
CA PRO A 140 -1.25 14.02 -0.06
C PRO A 140 -2.03 14.77 -1.15
N TRP A 141 -1.91 16.10 -1.26
CA TRP A 141 -2.60 16.87 -2.30
C TRP A 141 -2.04 16.69 -3.71
N GLU A 142 -0.78 16.21 -3.88
CA GLU A 142 -0.17 15.98 -5.19
C GLU A 142 -0.90 14.89 -5.97
N PHE A 143 -1.40 13.87 -5.26
CA PHE A 143 -2.07 12.72 -5.86
C PHE A 143 -3.38 13.09 -6.57
N ARG A 144 -4.10 14.12 -6.10
CA ARG A 144 -5.35 14.60 -6.71
C ARG A 144 -5.19 15.08 -8.14
N ARG A 145 -3.98 15.46 -8.54
CA ARG A 145 -3.72 15.93 -9.90
C ARG A 145 -3.72 14.79 -10.93
N ARG A 146 -3.41 13.55 -10.51
CA ARG A 146 -3.24 12.40 -11.39
C ARG A 146 -4.27 11.30 -11.17
N PHE A 147 -4.75 11.14 -9.95
CA PHE A 147 -5.61 10.04 -9.54
C PHE A 147 -6.92 10.53 -8.94
N ARG A 148 -7.90 9.62 -8.85
CA ARG A 148 -9.05 9.77 -7.97
C ARG A 148 -8.62 9.43 -6.55
N VAL A 149 -8.67 10.39 -5.65
CA VAL A 149 -8.37 10.21 -4.22
C VAL A 149 -9.69 9.96 -3.49
N HIS A 150 -9.84 8.80 -2.87
CA HIS A 150 -11.02 8.42 -2.09
C HIS A 150 -10.96 8.99 -0.69
N GLU A 151 -9.83 8.80 -0.03
CA GLU A 151 -9.55 9.32 1.32
C GLU A 151 -8.04 9.46 1.55
N TRP A 152 -7.69 10.26 2.53
CA TRP A 152 -6.32 10.37 3.02
C TRP A 152 -6.33 10.69 4.51
N ARG A 153 -5.29 10.23 5.22
CA ARG A 153 -5.11 10.47 6.66
C ARG A 153 -3.67 10.88 6.94
N VAL A 154 -3.47 11.68 7.98
CA VAL A 154 -2.16 12.12 8.45
C VAL A 154 -1.93 11.58 9.85
N TYR A 155 -0.74 11.06 10.06
CA TYR A 155 -0.32 10.49 11.34
C TYR A 155 0.85 11.29 11.90
N PRO A 156 0.63 12.16 12.89
CA PRO A 156 1.72 12.77 13.61
C PRO A 156 2.39 11.70 14.48
N GLY A 157 3.70 11.52 14.33
CA GLY A 157 4.48 10.66 15.22
C GLY A 157 4.35 11.12 16.69
N HIS A 158 4.51 10.19 17.66
CA HIS A 158 4.30 10.48 19.09
C HIS A 158 5.02 11.72 19.58
N PHE A 159 6.29 11.83 19.27
CA PHE A 159 7.13 12.94 19.71
C PHE A 159 6.73 14.29 19.09
N THR A 160 6.13 14.27 17.91
CA THR A 160 5.81 15.46 17.12
C THR A 160 4.43 16.03 17.36
N ARG A 161 3.54 15.26 17.98
CA ARG A 161 2.23 15.73 18.41
C ARG A 161 2.36 16.93 19.36
N TRP A 162 3.40 16.94 20.21
CA TRP A 162 3.73 18.04 21.12
C TRP A 162 4.44 19.19 20.43
N MET A 163 5.37 18.90 19.49
CA MET A 163 6.24 19.90 18.88
C MET A 163 5.73 20.45 17.54
N LYS A 164 4.59 19.95 17.04
CA LYS A 164 4.00 20.34 15.73
C LYS A 164 5.01 20.34 14.58
N LEU A 165 5.95 19.40 14.56
CA LEU A 165 6.98 19.27 13.53
C LEU A 165 6.45 18.37 12.39
N PRO A 166 5.96 18.94 11.27
CA PRO A 166 5.38 18.15 10.15
C PRO A 166 6.37 17.16 9.53
N ARG A 167 7.66 17.43 9.64
CA ARG A 167 8.74 16.60 9.06
C ARG A 167 8.79 15.15 9.59
N LEU A 168 8.13 14.86 10.71
CA LEU A 168 8.08 13.51 11.28
C LEU A 168 6.70 12.86 11.10
N TRP A 169 5.82 13.51 10.37
CA TRP A 169 4.51 12.97 10.06
C TRP A 169 4.59 11.97 8.91
N GLN A 170 3.63 11.08 8.90
CA GLN A 170 3.35 10.18 7.80
C GLN A 170 1.93 10.43 7.32
N PHE A 171 1.65 10.08 6.10
CA PHE A 171 0.29 10.10 5.60
C PHE A 171 0.00 8.83 4.81
N THR A 172 -1.27 8.58 4.67
CA THR A 172 -1.80 7.55 3.79
C THR A 172 -2.79 8.18 2.83
N VAL A 173 -2.87 7.63 1.62
CA VAL A 173 -3.84 8.03 0.62
C VAL A 173 -4.36 6.80 -0.10
N LEU A 174 -5.69 6.71 -0.25
CA LEU A 174 -6.34 5.66 -1.04
C LEU A 174 -6.70 6.21 -2.41
N LEU A 175 -6.18 5.58 -3.44
CA LEU A 175 -6.26 6.01 -4.84
C LEU A 175 -7.00 5.01 -5.70
N SER A 176 -7.53 5.48 -6.84
CA SER A 176 -7.86 4.66 -8.00
C SER A 176 -7.59 5.44 -9.30
N SER A 177 -7.68 4.76 -10.43
CA SER A 177 -7.68 5.42 -11.74
C SER A 177 -8.85 6.42 -11.81
N ARG A 178 -8.64 7.53 -12.52
CA ARG A 178 -9.72 8.49 -12.80
C ARG A 178 -10.80 7.92 -13.72
N SER A 179 -10.43 6.98 -14.58
CA SER A 179 -11.36 6.30 -15.49
C SER A 179 -12.23 5.26 -14.81
N ASP A 180 -11.88 4.82 -13.60
CA ASP A 180 -12.71 3.91 -12.80
C ASP A 180 -13.91 4.70 -12.22
N SER A 181 -14.81 5.15 -13.09
CA SER A 181 -16.10 5.69 -12.70
C SER A 181 -16.96 4.55 -12.13
N GLY A 182 -16.89 4.40 -10.82
CA GLY A 182 -17.92 3.81 -9.97
C GLY A 182 -18.75 2.65 -10.51
N GLN A 183 -18.20 1.46 -10.67
CA GLN A 183 -19.00 0.29 -10.35
C GLN A 183 -18.95 0.09 -8.83
N PRO A 184 -20.12 0.14 -8.13
CA PRO A 184 -20.17 -0.25 -6.73
C PRO A 184 -19.68 -1.69 -6.64
N VAL A 185 -18.79 -1.97 -5.69
CA VAL A 185 -18.48 -3.36 -5.28
C VAL A 185 -19.82 -4.01 -5.01
N PRO A 186 -20.16 -5.15 -5.64
CA PRO A 186 -21.39 -5.84 -5.31
C PRO A 186 -21.32 -6.18 -3.82
N ALA A 187 -22.26 -5.65 -3.06
CA ALA A 187 -22.46 -6.01 -1.67
C ALA A 187 -22.89 -7.48 -1.66
N SER A 188 -21.91 -8.37 -1.65
CA SER A 188 -22.14 -9.80 -1.42
C SER A 188 -22.81 -9.91 -0.08
N ALA A 189 -24.03 -10.44 -0.09
CA ALA A 189 -24.96 -10.53 0.99
C ALA A 189 -24.29 -10.92 2.32
N VAL A 190 -24.31 -10.01 3.27
CA VAL A 190 -24.04 -10.31 4.66
C VAL A 190 -25.26 -11.07 5.19
N ALA A 191 -25.26 -12.38 5.04
CA ALA A 191 -26.08 -13.24 5.86
C ALA A 191 -25.41 -13.31 7.25
N LEU A 192 -25.89 -12.53 8.18
CA LEU A 192 -25.58 -12.73 9.59
C LEU A 192 -26.11 -14.11 10.00
N PRO A 193 -25.31 -14.97 10.63
CA PRO A 193 -25.85 -16.20 11.21
C PRO A 193 -26.84 -15.80 12.29
N SER A 194 -28.07 -16.28 12.16
CA SER A 194 -29.11 -16.16 13.17
C SER A 194 -28.61 -16.79 14.47
N ALA A 195 -28.41 -15.96 15.49
CA ALA A 195 -28.16 -16.44 16.85
C ALA A 195 -29.41 -17.17 17.34
N SER A 196 -29.39 -18.49 17.30
CA SER A 196 -30.32 -19.31 18.09
C SER A 196 -29.92 -19.17 19.55
N ARG A 197 -30.75 -18.49 20.34
CA ARG A 197 -30.67 -18.52 21.79
C ARG A 197 -31.17 -19.87 22.31
N PRO A 198 -30.57 -20.37 23.39
CA PRO A 198 -31.05 -21.53 24.12
C PRO A 198 -32.40 -21.27 24.84
#